data_73bb383c0c87ed42b49a3bc024ce32f3
#
_entry.id   73bb383c0c87ed42b49a3bc024ce32f3
#
_cell.length_a   1.000
_cell.length_b   1.000
_cell.length_c   1.000
_cell.angle_alpha   90.00
_cell.angle_beta   90.00
_cell.angle_gamma   90.00
#
_symmetry.space_group_name_H-M   'P 1'
#
loop_
_entity.id
_entity.type
_entity.pdbx_description
1 polymer ?
#
loop_
_entity_poly.entity_id
_entity_poly.type
_entity_poly.pdbx_seq_one_letter_code
_entity_poly.pdbx_strand_id
1 'polypeptide(L)'
;LEDKKRYEAGIQAMEELFSSEVRKGMHEMKKISPDFWEMIVSFGFGDLYSREALSLSQREIVTLTTLITQGAFEQLKVHLEAALNVGLSKEEIMEVIIHCSGYVGFPKAVQAMGIAAEVFKNNE
;
A
#
# COMPACT_ATOMS: atom_id res chain seq x y z
N LEU A 1 4.58 -26.06 -6.87
CA LEU A 1 5.17 -25.82 -5.55
C LEU A 1 5.67 -24.39 -5.39
N GLU A 2 6.43 -23.92 -6.37
CA GLU A 2 6.92 -22.53 -6.33
C GLU A 2 5.78 -21.52 -6.40
N ASP A 3 4.79 -21.79 -7.24
CA ASP A 3 3.62 -20.92 -7.37
C ASP A 3 2.81 -20.88 -6.08
N LYS A 4 2.69 -22.01 -5.40
CA LYS A 4 2.03 -22.08 -4.11
C LYS A 4 2.79 -21.28 -3.05
N LYS A 5 4.11 -21.39 -3.02
CA LYS A 5 4.95 -20.64 -2.08
C LYS A 5 4.88 -19.13 -2.33
N ARG A 6 4.86 -18.74 -3.59
CA ARG A 6 4.72 -17.33 -3.96
C ARG A 6 3.38 -16.77 -3.49
N TYR A 7 2.31 -17.52 -3.70
CA TYR A 7 0.98 -17.14 -3.25
C TYR A 7 0.92 -17.02 -1.73
N GLU A 8 1.45 -18.00 -1.01
CA GLU A 8 1.49 -17.97 0.46
C GLU A 8 2.30 -16.79 0.99
N ALA A 9 3.44 -16.48 0.36
CA ALA A 9 4.24 -15.31 0.70
C ALA A 9 3.44 -14.02 0.48
N GLY A 10 2.65 -13.98 -0.58
CA GLY A 10 1.79 -12.84 -0.88
C GLY A 10 0.70 -12.65 0.17
N ILE A 11 0.04 -13.74 0.56
CA ILE A 11 -0.98 -13.69 1.62
C ILE A 11 -0.36 -13.21 2.93
N GLN A 12 0.84 -13.71 3.27
CA GLN A 12 1.53 -13.29 4.48
C GLN A 12 1.86 -11.79 4.46
N ALA A 13 2.37 -11.29 3.33
CA ALA A 13 2.65 -9.87 3.19
C ALA A 13 1.38 -9.02 3.35
N MET A 14 0.28 -9.47 2.75
CA MET A 14 -1.00 -8.78 2.88
C MET A 14 -1.49 -8.74 4.33
N GLU A 15 -1.26 -9.81 5.08
CA GLU A 15 -1.62 -9.85 6.49
C GLU A 15 -0.84 -8.85 7.34
N GLU A 16 0.42 -8.60 6.98
CA GLU A 16 1.25 -7.62 7.67
C GLU A 16 0.88 -6.17 7.30
N LEU A 17 0.48 -5.96 6.05
CA LEU A 17 0.19 -4.64 5.51
C LEU A 17 -1.23 -4.16 5.86
N PHE A 18 -2.22 -5.03 5.70
CA PHE A 18 -3.63 -4.64 5.69
C PHE A 18 -4.41 -5.30 6.82
N SER A 19 -5.36 -4.56 7.38
CA SER A 19 -6.31 -5.09 8.35
C SER A 19 -7.17 -6.19 7.71
N SER A 20 -7.80 -7.02 8.55
CA SER A 20 -8.69 -8.08 8.06
C SER A 20 -9.87 -7.51 7.26
N GLU A 21 -10.36 -6.33 7.64
CA GLU A 21 -11.45 -5.66 6.92
C GLU A 21 -11.00 -5.24 5.51
N VAL A 22 -9.82 -4.64 5.39
CA VAL A 22 -9.28 -4.24 4.09
C VAL A 22 -9.02 -5.46 3.22
N ARG A 23 -8.43 -6.52 3.79
CA ARG A 23 -8.16 -7.77 3.05
C ARG A 23 -9.44 -8.40 2.54
N LYS A 24 -10.51 -8.35 3.32
CA LYS A 24 -11.82 -8.86 2.93
C LYS A 24 -12.36 -8.11 1.70
N GLY A 25 -12.21 -6.78 1.69
CA GLY A 25 -12.59 -5.97 0.54
C GLY A 25 -11.75 -6.27 -0.70
N MET A 26 -10.45 -6.45 -0.52
CA MET A 26 -9.54 -6.80 -1.63
C MET A 26 -9.90 -8.16 -2.24
N HIS A 27 -10.41 -9.08 -1.44
CA HIS A 27 -10.79 -10.43 -1.86
C HIS A 27 -11.93 -10.43 -2.88
N GLU A 28 -12.66 -9.33 -3.00
CA GLU A 28 -13.71 -9.19 -4.01
C GLU A 28 -13.14 -9.30 -5.44
N MET A 29 -11.88 -8.93 -5.63
CA MET A 29 -11.20 -9.07 -6.92
C MET A 29 -11.15 -10.53 -7.37
N LYS A 30 -11.04 -11.47 -6.43
CA LYS A 30 -11.03 -12.90 -6.73
C LYS A 30 -12.32 -13.35 -7.40
N LYS A 31 -13.46 -12.74 -7.03
CA LYS A 31 -14.75 -13.03 -7.63
C LYS A 31 -14.85 -12.48 -9.05
N ILE A 32 -14.24 -11.33 -9.30
CA ILE A 32 -14.25 -10.68 -10.61
C ILE A 32 -13.34 -11.46 -11.57
N SER A 33 -12.11 -11.74 -11.16
CA SER A 33 -11.12 -12.44 -11.97
C SER A 33 -10.18 -13.23 -11.08
N PRO A 34 -10.38 -14.56 -10.96
CA PRO A 34 -9.48 -15.41 -10.18
C PRO A 34 -8.03 -15.33 -10.65
N ASP A 35 -7.81 -15.27 -11.96
CA ASP A 35 -6.45 -15.18 -12.52
C ASP A 35 -5.77 -13.88 -12.13
N PHE A 36 -6.48 -12.77 -12.23
CA PHE A 36 -5.92 -11.47 -11.87
C PHE A 36 -5.63 -11.39 -10.38
N TRP A 37 -6.52 -11.92 -9.56
CA TRP A 37 -6.29 -12.02 -8.12
C TRP A 37 -5.01 -12.79 -7.81
N GLU A 38 -4.80 -13.92 -8.48
CA GLU A 38 -3.59 -14.72 -8.27
C GLU A 38 -2.33 -13.93 -8.66
N MET A 39 -2.37 -13.18 -9.76
CA MET A 39 -1.26 -12.32 -10.16
C MET A 39 -0.97 -11.23 -9.13
N ILE A 40 -2.02 -10.60 -8.62
CA ILE A 40 -1.87 -9.57 -7.59
C ILE A 40 -1.19 -10.15 -6.35
N VAL A 41 -1.67 -11.30 -5.87
CA VAL A 41 -1.16 -11.92 -4.65
C VAL A 41 0.24 -12.49 -4.87
N SER A 42 0.44 -13.29 -5.91
CA SER A 42 1.70 -14.00 -6.10
C SER A 42 2.82 -13.09 -6.55
N PHE A 43 2.59 -12.23 -7.51
CA PHE A 43 3.61 -11.31 -8.01
C PHE A 43 3.64 -10.01 -7.20
N GLY A 44 2.49 -9.35 -7.11
CA GLY A 44 2.42 -8.02 -6.50
C GLY A 44 2.82 -8.00 -5.03
N PHE A 45 2.34 -8.94 -4.27
CA PHE A 45 2.67 -9.04 -2.85
C PHE A 45 3.72 -10.12 -2.57
N GLY A 46 3.61 -11.28 -3.20
CA GLY A 46 4.53 -12.38 -2.97
C GLY A 46 5.94 -12.07 -3.44
N ASP A 47 6.11 -11.89 -4.73
CA ASP A 47 7.45 -11.68 -5.29
C ASP A 47 8.06 -10.34 -4.90
N LEU A 48 7.26 -9.27 -4.88
CA LEU A 48 7.79 -7.94 -4.63
C LEU A 48 8.00 -7.65 -3.14
N TYR A 49 6.96 -7.85 -2.32
CA TYR A 49 7.02 -7.47 -0.91
C TYR A 49 7.83 -8.44 -0.04
N SER A 50 8.08 -9.65 -0.51
CA SER A 50 8.89 -10.62 0.24
C SER A 50 10.40 -10.44 0.03
N ARG A 51 10.82 -9.57 -0.90
CA ARG A 51 12.25 -9.30 -1.10
C ARG A 51 12.81 -8.56 0.11
N GLU A 52 14.02 -8.94 0.52
CA GLU A 52 14.60 -8.48 1.79
C GLU A 52 15.41 -7.18 1.70
N ALA A 53 15.76 -6.73 0.48
CA ALA A 53 16.61 -5.56 0.31
C ALA A 53 16.01 -4.27 0.85
N LEU A 54 14.68 -4.16 0.87
CA LEU A 54 13.97 -3.06 1.51
C LEU A 54 13.00 -3.61 2.54
N SER A 55 12.88 -2.93 3.67
CA SER A 55 11.87 -3.27 4.68
C SER A 55 10.47 -2.95 4.16
N LEU A 56 9.44 -3.46 4.82
CA LEU A 56 8.06 -3.14 4.45
C LEU A 56 7.78 -1.64 4.58
N SER A 57 8.29 -0.97 5.61
CA SER A 57 8.11 0.47 5.75
C SER A 57 8.78 1.24 4.63
N GLN A 58 9.97 0.83 4.20
CA GLN A 58 10.66 1.44 3.05
C GLN A 58 9.87 1.21 1.76
N ARG A 59 9.34 -0.01 1.58
CA ARG A 59 8.51 -0.32 0.41
C ARG A 59 7.25 0.54 0.37
N GLU A 60 6.64 0.79 1.52
CA GLU A 60 5.46 1.66 1.57
C GLU A 60 5.78 3.10 1.22
N ILE A 61 6.98 3.61 1.52
CA ILE A 61 7.40 4.94 1.05
C ILE A 61 7.38 4.98 -0.48
N VAL A 62 7.94 3.94 -1.12
CA VAL A 62 7.94 3.82 -2.58
C VAL A 62 6.52 3.73 -3.12
N THR A 63 5.69 2.91 -2.49
CA THR A 63 4.29 2.72 -2.89
C THR A 63 3.50 4.03 -2.79
N LEU A 64 3.60 4.72 -1.66
CA LEU A 64 2.91 6.00 -1.46
C LEU A 64 3.33 7.01 -2.53
N THR A 65 4.62 7.15 -2.76
CA THR A 65 5.16 8.07 -3.77
C THR A 65 4.60 7.76 -5.16
N THR A 66 4.59 6.49 -5.53
CA THR A 66 4.09 6.04 -6.82
C THR A 66 2.59 6.33 -6.98
N LEU A 67 1.81 6.03 -5.95
CA LEU A 67 0.37 6.24 -5.98
C LEU A 67 0.01 7.73 -6.03
N ILE A 68 0.75 8.57 -5.31
CA ILE A 68 0.58 10.02 -5.37
C ILE A 68 0.88 10.52 -6.78
N THR A 69 1.98 10.06 -7.35
CA THR A 69 2.42 10.47 -8.70
C THR A 69 1.36 10.12 -9.75
N GLN A 70 0.77 8.93 -9.65
CA GLN A 70 -0.28 8.49 -10.57
C GLN A 70 -1.63 9.16 -10.31
N GLY A 71 -1.82 9.73 -9.13
CA GLY A 71 -3.14 10.21 -8.72
C GLY A 71 -4.10 9.07 -8.39
N ALA A 72 -3.57 7.91 -7.99
CA ALA A 72 -4.37 6.73 -7.62
C ALA A 72 -4.84 6.85 -6.18
N PHE A 73 -5.73 7.80 -5.91
CA PHE A 73 -6.06 8.21 -4.55
C PHE A 73 -6.87 7.19 -3.76
N GLU A 74 -7.67 6.36 -4.40
CA GLU A 74 -8.37 5.27 -3.70
C GLU A 74 -7.37 4.24 -3.18
N GLN A 75 -6.39 3.88 -3.99
CA GLN A 75 -5.33 2.97 -3.58
C GLN A 75 -4.43 3.62 -2.53
N LEU A 76 -4.20 4.92 -2.64
CA LEU A 76 -3.40 5.68 -1.67
C LEU A 76 -4.00 5.57 -0.27
N LYS A 77 -5.31 5.69 -0.15
CA LYS A 77 -5.99 5.58 1.15
C LYS A 77 -5.70 4.25 1.84
N VAL A 78 -5.77 3.16 1.09
CA VAL A 78 -5.49 1.81 1.59
C VAL A 78 -4.03 1.68 2.04
N HIS A 79 -3.11 2.19 1.24
CA HIS A 79 -1.69 2.08 1.53
C HIS A 79 -1.20 3.06 2.61
N LEU A 80 -1.89 4.17 2.85
CA LEU A 80 -1.59 5.02 4.00
C LEU A 80 -1.83 4.27 5.31
N GLU A 81 -2.92 3.52 5.39
CA GLU A 81 -3.17 2.66 6.56
C GLU A 81 -2.10 1.56 6.65
N ALA A 82 -1.77 0.92 5.52
CA ALA A 82 -0.72 -0.10 5.48
C ALA A 82 0.62 0.47 5.96
N ALA A 83 0.95 1.70 5.56
CA ALA A 83 2.18 2.35 5.98
C ALA A 83 2.26 2.50 7.50
N LEU A 84 1.16 2.90 8.13
CA LEU A 84 1.08 2.97 9.59
C LEU A 84 1.25 1.57 10.21
N ASN A 85 0.61 0.56 9.61
CA ASN A 85 0.66 -0.81 10.14
C ASN A 85 2.07 -1.41 10.12
N VAL A 86 2.91 -0.99 9.18
CA VAL A 86 4.29 -1.49 9.08
C VAL A 86 5.33 -0.56 9.70
N GLY A 87 4.89 0.45 10.44
CA GLY A 87 5.76 1.21 11.33
C GLY A 87 6.13 2.62 10.88
N LEU A 88 5.60 3.13 9.78
CA LEU A 88 5.80 4.54 9.47
C LEU A 88 4.98 5.40 10.42
N SER A 89 5.58 6.48 10.91
CA SER A 89 4.87 7.44 11.74
C SER A 89 4.05 8.40 10.89
N LYS A 90 3.09 9.07 11.52
CA LYS A 90 2.32 10.13 10.86
C LYS A 90 3.24 11.21 10.29
N GLU A 91 4.25 11.59 11.06
CA GLU A 91 5.23 12.60 10.67
C GLU A 91 6.03 12.16 9.44
N GLU A 92 6.44 10.90 9.41
CA GLU A 92 7.17 10.35 8.25
C GLU A 92 6.30 10.35 7.00
N ILE A 93 5.03 9.94 7.15
CA ILE A 93 4.08 9.95 6.02
C ILE A 93 3.86 11.37 5.50
N MET A 94 3.67 12.33 6.40
CA MET A 94 3.52 13.73 6.00
C MET A 94 4.77 14.23 5.28
N GLU A 95 5.95 13.86 5.75
CA GLU A 95 7.21 14.22 5.10
C GLU A 95 7.32 13.67 3.68
N VAL A 96 6.85 12.42 3.46
CA VAL A 96 6.81 11.82 2.13
C VAL A 96 5.94 12.68 1.21
N ILE A 97 4.75 13.08 1.66
CA ILE A 97 3.83 13.90 0.87
C ILE A 97 4.43 15.28 0.58
N ILE A 98 5.05 15.90 1.59
CA ILE A 98 5.72 17.20 1.43
C ILE A 98 6.81 17.08 0.36
N HIS A 99 7.64 16.06 0.45
CA HIS A 99 8.70 15.85 -0.52
C HIS A 99 8.15 15.65 -1.94
N CYS A 100 7.09 14.85 -2.06
CA CYS A 100 6.44 14.61 -3.35
C CYS A 100 5.95 15.91 -3.99
N SER A 101 5.51 16.90 -3.20
CA SER A 101 4.98 18.17 -3.74
C SER A 101 5.98 18.88 -4.65
N GLY A 102 7.28 18.71 -4.38
CA GLY A 102 8.32 19.30 -5.20
C GLY A 102 8.51 18.65 -6.57
N TYR A 103 7.93 17.47 -6.77
CA TYR A 103 8.08 16.69 -8.00
C TYR A 103 6.78 16.50 -8.76
N VAL A 104 5.65 16.35 -8.04
CA VAL A 104 4.35 16.06 -8.67
C VAL A 104 3.41 17.26 -8.65
N GLY A 105 3.75 18.30 -7.92
CA GLY A 105 2.95 19.53 -7.82
C GLY A 105 1.96 19.51 -6.65
N PHE A 106 1.55 20.70 -6.24
CA PHE A 106 0.65 20.91 -5.12
C PHE A 106 -0.74 20.30 -5.29
N PRO A 107 -1.38 20.30 -6.48
CA PRO A 107 -2.72 19.71 -6.57
C PRO A 107 -2.78 18.27 -6.09
N LYS A 108 -1.86 17.42 -6.51
CA LYS A 108 -1.81 16.03 -6.05
C LYS A 108 -1.39 15.91 -4.60
N ALA A 109 -0.42 16.73 -4.17
CA ALA A 109 0.06 16.70 -2.79
C ALA A 109 -1.03 17.15 -1.80
N VAL A 110 -1.82 18.14 -2.16
CA VAL A 110 -2.94 18.62 -1.34
C VAL A 110 -4.00 17.53 -1.17
N GLN A 111 -4.35 16.83 -2.26
CA GLN A 111 -5.29 15.72 -2.18
C GLN A 111 -4.72 14.59 -1.30
N ALA A 112 -3.46 14.24 -1.49
CA ALA A 112 -2.80 13.21 -0.69
C ALA A 112 -2.80 13.57 0.79
N MET A 113 -2.49 14.82 1.13
CA MET A 113 -2.46 15.27 2.52
C MET A 113 -3.84 15.23 3.16
N GLY A 114 -4.89 15.57 2.41
CA GLY A 114 -6.27 15.49 2.90
C GLY A 114 -6.68 14.05 3.20
N ILE A 115 -6.31 13.12 2.32
CA ILE A 115 -6.59 11.69 2.52
C ILE A 115 -5.80 11.17 3.73
N ALA A 116 -4.54 11.56 3.86
CA ALA A 116 -3.71 11.18 4.99
C ALA A 116 -4.33 11.65 6.31
N ALA A 117 -4.82 12.88 6.35
CA ALA A 117 -5.47 13.42 7.55
C ALA A 117 -6.68 12.58 7.97
N GLU A 118 -7.49 12.14 7.00
CA GLU A 118 -8.63 11.23 7.29
C GLU A 118 -8.16 9.90 7.86
N VAL A 119 -7.15 9.29 7.23
CA VAL A 119 -6.61 8.00 7.68
C VAL A 119 -6.05 8.14 9.10
N PHE A 120 -5.32 9.21 9.39
CA PHE A 120 -4.76 9.45 10.73
C PHE A 120 -5.86 9.56 11.78
N LYS A 121 -6.93 10.27 11.46
CA LYS A 121 -8.07 10.44 12.36
C LYS A 121 -8.76 9.11 12.67
N ASN A 122 -8.91 8.25 11.65
CA ASN A 122 -9.57 6.96 11.80
C ASN A 122 -8.71 5.91 12.52
N ASN A 123 -7.41 6.19 12.67
CA ASN A 123 -6.45 5.27 13.30
C ASN A 123 -5.87 5.80 14.63
N GLU A 124 -6.56 6.74 15.24
CA GLU A 124 -6.20 7.24 16.57
C GLU A 124 -6.66 6.30 17.69
#